data_00f1ce9e8031e6d69ae3ce03ab3a4dd6
#
_entry.id   00f1ce9e8031e6d69ae3ce03ab3a4dd6
#
_cell.length_a   1.000
_cell.length_b   1.000
_cell.length_c   1.000
_cell.angle_alpha   90.00
_cell.angle_beta   90.00
_cell.angle_gamma   90.00
#
_symmetry.space_group_name_H-M   'P 1'
#
loop_
_entity.id
_entity.type
_entity.pdbx_description
1 polymer ?
#
loop_
_entity_poly.entity_id
_entity_poly.type
_entity_poly.pdbx_seq_one_letter_code
_entity_poly.pdbx_strand_id
1 'polypeptide(L)'
;MVSEDKPLELNFTFNHLEHLSRMVWVPRKIDHQGDPVEVSVELSNDGVNFKPYGDHLTWKSDSKNKVVGLRNVDAKAIRLKVYKSSGPFVAAKEVIFFRDKK
;
A
#
# COMPACT_ATOMS: atom_id res chain seq x y z
N MET A 1 -1.07 -4.51 -17.77
CA MET A 1 -1.08 -3.08 -17.46
C MET A 1 -2.11 -2.80 -16.37
N VAL A 2 -1.75 -1.99 -15.41
CA VAL A 2 -2.64 -1.61 -14.32
C VAL A 2 -3.74 -0.69 -14.82
N SER A 3 -5.00 -0.93 -14.41
CA SER A 3 -6.13 -0.10 -14.79
C SER A 3 -7.17 -0.11 -13.66
N GLU A 4 -8.17 0.77 -13.75
CA GLU A 4 -9.25 0.82 -12.77
C GLU A 4 -10.08 -0.46 -12.78
N ASP A 5 -10.25 -1.07 -13.95
CA ASP A 5 -11.00 -2.32 -14.07
C ASP A 5 -10.20 -3.52 -13.57
N LYS A 6 -8.88 -3.45 -13.66
CA LYS A 6 -7.99 -4.53 -13.26
C LYS A 6 -6.82 -3.96 -12.48
N PRO A 7 -7.07 -3.55 -11.23
CA PRO A 7 -5.99 -3.00 -10.40
C PRO A 7 -4.99 -4.08 -10.06
N LEU A 8 -3.73 -3.66 -9.90
CA LEU A 8 -2.71 -4.54 -9.37
C LEU A 8 -2.91 -4.67 -7.87
N GLU A 9 -2.91 -5.90 -7.36
CA GLU A 9 -3.06 -6.16 -5.94
C GLU A 9 -1.73 -6.61 -5.35
N LEU A 10 -1.26 -5.87 -4.37
CA LEU A 10 -0.04 -6.20 -3.64
C LEU A 10 -0.44 -6.63 -2.23
N ASN A 11 -0.16 -7.88 -1.89
CA ASN A 11 -0.55 -8.45 -0.61
C ASN A 11 0.66 -8.57 0.30
N PHE A 12 0.53 -8.06 1.52
CA PHE A 12 1.56 -8.14 2.55
C PHE A 12 0.98 -8.90 3.72
N THR A 13 1.53 -10.09 3.99
CA THR A 13 1.03 -10.97 5.05
C THR A 13 2.05 -11.04 6.17
N PHE A 14 1.56 -10.91 7.40
CA PHE A 14 2.41 -10.98 8.59
C PHE A 14 2.25 -12.34 9.28
N ASN A 15 3.27 -12.74 10.03
CA ASN A 15 3.23 -14.01 10.75
C ASN A 15 2.19 -14.01 11.87
N HIS A 16 1.91 -12.83 12.42
CA HIS A 16 0.97 -12.65 13.53
C HIS A 16 0.06 -11.49 13.25
N LEU A 17 -1.01 -11.38 14.02
CA LEU A 17 -1.82 -10.17 14.03
C LEU A 17 -0.96 -9.02 14.55
N GLU A 18 -0.78 -7.98 13.73
CA GLU A 18 0.05 -6.84 14.06
C GLU A 18 -0.79 -5.60 14.33
N HIS A 19 -0.35 -4.81 15.29
CA HIS A 19 -1.00 -3.54 15.62
C HIS A 19 -0.27 -2.43 14.91
N LEU A 20 -0.82 -1.97 13.78
CA LEU A 20 -0.11 -1.11 12.85
C LEU A 20 -0.52 0.35 13.00
N SER A 21 0.47 1.24 12.95
CA SER A 21 0.23 2.69 13.01
C SER A 21 0.36 3.35 11.65
N ARG A 22 1.18 2.82 10.75
CA ARG A 22 1.31 3.39 9.40
C ARG A 22 2.07 2.44 8.47
N MET A 23 1.87 2.67 7.18
CA MET A 23 2.63 2.04 6.11
C MET A 23 3.34 3.14 5.32
N VAL A 24 4.60 2.92 4.96
CA VAL A 24 5.35 3.88 4.14
C VAL A 24 5.77 3.19 2.86
N TRP A 25 5.39 3.79 1.74
CA TRP A 25 5.82 3.36 0.41
C TRP A 25 7.02 4.22 0.01
N VAL A 26 8.18 3.58 -0.20
CA VAL A 26 9.40 4.27 -0.61
C VAL A 26 9.58 4.04 -2.11
N PRO A 27 9.39 5.07 -2.93
CA PRO A 27 9.47 4.88 -4.38
C PRO A 27 10.90 4.75 -4.86
N ARG A 28 11.05 4.16 -6.06
CA ARG A 28 12.32 4.22 -6.76
C ARG A 28 12.57 5.66 -7.18
N LYS A 29 13.83 6.11 -7.06
CA LYS A 29 14.16 7.52 -7.28
C LYS A 29 14.97 7.75 -8.55
N ILE A 30 14.95 6.78 -9.48
CA ILE A 30 15.81 6.84 -10.66
C ILE A 30 15.09 7.46 -11.85
N ASP A 31 13.90 6.97 -12.19
CA ASP A 31 13.26 7.35 -13.45
C ASP A 31 11.77 7.65 -13.31
N HIS A 32 11.23 7.65 -12.10
CA HIS A 32 9.82 7.87 -11.82
C HIS A 32 8.88 6.90 -12.51
N GLN A 33 9.38 5.77 -13.00
CA GLN A 33 8.53 4.73 -13.54
C GLN A 33 8.14 3.75 -12.45
N GLY A 34 6.90 3.31 -12.50
CA GLY A 34 6.40 2.36 -11.53
C GLY A 34 5.89 2.98 -10.25
N ASP A 35 5.73 4.30 -10.20
CA ASP A 35 5.15 4.96 -9.02
C ASP A 35 3.63 4.76 -9.05
N PRO A 36 3.04 4.20 -7.98
CA PRO A 36 1.58 4.17 -7.90
C PRO A 36 1.04 5.58 -7.69
N VAL A 37 0.02 5.95 -8.46
CA VAL A 37 -0.55 7.29 -8.37
C VAL A 37 -2.01 7.29 -7.92
N GLU A 38 -2.70 6.17 -8.06
CA GLU A 38 -4.06 6.03 -7.52
C GLU A 38 -4.15 4.66 -6.86
N VAL A 39 -4.42 4.65 -5.55
CA VAL A 39 -4.38 3.43 -4.75
C VAL A 39 -5.53 3.36 -3.77
N SER A 40 -5.81 2.16 -3.27
CA SER A 40 -6.65 1.96 -2.11
C SER A 40 -6.03 0.90 -1.21
N VAL A 41 -6.45 0.88 0.04
CA VAL A 41 -5.93 -0.04 1.05
C VAL A 41 -7.05 -0.92 1.56
N GLU A 42 -6.76 -2.21 1.70
CA GLU A 42 -7.65 -3.16 2.36
C GLU A 42 -6.90 -3.86 3.47
N LEU A 43 -7.61 -4.18 4.53
CA LEU A 43 -7.04 -4.84 5.71
C LEU A 43 -7.74 -6.17 5.95
N SER A 44 -6.99 -7.12 6.49
CA SER A 44 -7.54 -8.42 6.86
C SER A 44 -7.01 -8.85 8.23
N ASN A 45 -7.92 -9.35 9.07
CA ASN A 45 -7.54 -9.90 10.38
C ASN A 45 -7.15 -11.37 10.31
N ASP A 46 -7.54 -12.05 9.24
CA ASP A 46 -7.31 -13.49 9.10
C ASP A 46 -6.42 -13.85 7.90
N GLY A 47 -6.07 -12.88 7.07
CA GLY A 47 -5.28 -13.10 5.86
C GLY A 47 -6.09 -13.58 4.67
N VAL A 48 -7.40 -13.75 4.83
CA VAL A 48 -8.28 -14.30 3.79
C VAL A 48 -9.36 -13.29 3.40
N ASN A 49 -10.03 -12.72 4.38
CA ASN A 49 -11.13 -11.78 4.15
C ASN A 49 -10.63 -10.35 4.31
N PHE A 50 -10.70 -9.57 3.23
CA PHE A 50 -10.21 -8.19 3.22
C PHE A 50 -11.37 -7.21 3.21
N LYS A 51 -11.20 -6.11 3.93
CA LYS A 51 -12.17 -5.02 3.99
C LYS A 51 -11.50 -3.72 3.60
N PRO A 52 -12.18 -2.85 2.84
CA PRO A 52 -11.62 -1.55 2.50
C PRO A 52 -11.30 -0.73 3.73
N TYR A 53 -10.19 0.00 3.67
CA TYR A 53 -9.78 0.89 4.74
C TYR A 53 -9.60 2.30 4.17
N GLY A 54 -10.53 3.18 4.48
CA GLY A 54 -10.51 4.54 3.96
C GLY A 54 -10.89 4.63 2.49
N ASP A 55 -10.66 5.79 1.92
CA ASP A 55 -11.00 6.08 0.54
C ASP A 55 -9.80 5.87 -0.39
N HIS A 56 -10.05 6.03 -1.69
CA HIS A 56 -8.97 6.05 -2.66
C HIS A 56 -8.01 7.19 -2.36
N LEU A 57 -6.72 6.92 -2.53
CA LEU A 57 -5.67 7.90 -2.33
C LEU A 57 -5.03 8.24 -3.67
N THR A 58 -4.68 9.49 -3.85
CA THR A 58 -3.95 9.95 -5.03
C THR A 58 -2.56 10.36 -4.59
N TRP A 59 -1.55 9.77 -5.20
CA TRP A 59 -0.14 10.03 -4.88
C TRP A 59 0.53 10.70 -6.06
N LYS A 60 1.39 11.67 -5.78
CA LYS A 60 2.20 12.30 -6.83
C LYS A 60 3.42 11.44 -7.15
N SER A 61 3.79 11.40 -8.43
CA SER A 61 5.01 10.74 -8.85
C SER A 61 6.18 11.73 -8.70
N ASP A 62 6.64 11.90 -7.47
CA ASP A 62 7.60 12.95 -7.11
C ASP A 62 8.81 12.42 -6.33
N SER A 63 9.02 11.11 -6.30
CA SER A 63 10.13 10.46 -5.59
C SER A 63 10.10 10.62 -4.07
N LYS A 64 9.00 11.10 -3.51
CA LYS A 64 8.85 11.25 -2.06
C LYS A 64 8.14 10.03 -1.48
N ASN A 65 8.49 9.71 -0.24
CA ASN A 65 7.83 8.63 0.47
C ASN A 65 6.35 8.92 0.64
N LYS A 66 5.52 7.88 0.49
CA LYS A 66 4.08 7.99 0.68
C LYS A 66 3.69 7.30 1.97
N VAL A 67 2.96 8.00 2.82
CA VAL A 67 2.59 7.49 4.14
C VAL A 67 1.09 7.25 4.19
N VAL A 68 0.71 6.05 4.61
CA VAL A 68 -0.69 5.71 4.87
C VAL A 68 -0.85 5.55 6.38
N GLY A 69 -1.64 6.43 6.99
CA GLY A 69 -1.94 6.31 8.41
C GLY A 69 -2.94 5.19 8.64
N LEU A 70 -2.64 4.31 9.58
CA LEU A 70 -3.46 3.14 9.85
C LEU A 70 -4.18 3.20 11.20
N ARG A 71 -4.01 4.29 11.94
CA ARG A 71 -4.74 4.60 13.19
C ARG A 71 -4.78 3.43 14.16
N ASN A 72 -3.63 2.75 14.32
CA ASN A 72 -3.50 1.65 15.28
C ASN A 72 -4.50 0.52 15.03
N VAL A 73 -4.61 0.08 13.78
CA VAL A 73 -5.48 -1.02 13.43
C VAL A 73 -4.75 -2.35 13.58
N ASP A 74 -5.50 -3.39 13.94
CA ASP A 74 -4.97 -4.75 13.96
C ASP A 74 -5.15 -5.36 12.59
N ALA A 75 -4.08 -5.96 12.06
CA ALA A 75 -4.16 -6.61 10.76
C ALA A 75 -3.17 -7.76 10.68
N LYS A 76 -3.58 -8.84 10.06
CA LYS A 76 -2.69 -9.94 9.71
C LYS A 76 -2.19 -9.78 8.28
N ALA A 77 -2.91 -9.06 7.46
CA ALA A 77 -2.51 -8.80 6.08
C ALA A 77 -3.04 -7.44 5.62
N ILE A 78 -2.29 -6.83 4.72
CA ILE A 78 -2.68 -5.60 4.05
C ILE A 78 -2.63 -5.84 2.55
N ARG A 79 -3.63 -5.35 1.84
CA ARG A 79 -3.65 -5.36 0.39
C ARG A 79 -3.65 -3.93 -0.12
N LEU A 80 -2.66 -3.61 -0.94
CA LEU A 80 -2.62 -2.34 -1.64
C LEU A 80 -3.09 -2.57 -3.07
N LYS A 81 -4.17 -1.92 -3.46
CA LYS A 81 -4.67 -1.96 -4.83
C LYS A 81 -4.18 -0.73 -5.57
N VAL A 82 -3.52 -0.94 -6.71
CA VAL A 82 -3.00 0.14 -7.53
C VAL A 82 -3.82 0.23 -8.80
N TYR A 83 -4.54 1.33 -8.98
CA TYR A 83 -5.42 1.55 -10.12
C TYR A 83 -4.72 2.29 -11.25
N LYS A 84 -3.73 3.10 -10.93
CA LYS A 84 -2.91 3.81 -11.90
C LYS A 84 -1.48 3.90 -11.42
N SER A 85 -0.55 3.86 -12.36
CA SER A 85 0.87 4.02 -12.06
C SER A 85 1.51 4.93 -13.09
N SER A 86 2.72 5.41 -12.80
CA SER A 86 3.43 6.34 -13.68
C SER A 86 4.07 5.65 -14.89
N GLY A 87 3.98 4.32 -14.97
CA GLY A 87 4.53 3.56 -16.08
C GLY A 87 3.78 2.26 -16.24
N PRO A 88 4.28 1.33 -17.06
CA PRO A 88 3.58 0.08 -17.34
C PRO A 88 3.69 -0.96 -16.22
N PHE A 89 4.43 -0.67 -15.18
CA PHE A 89 4.61 -1.57 -14.03
C PHE A 89 4.58 -0.77 -12.73
N VAL A 90 4.54 -1.48 -11.61
CA VAL A 90 4.60 -0.88 -10.27
C VAL A 90 5.88 -1.37 -9.60
N ALA A 91 6.64 -0.44 -9.03
CA ALA A 91 7.88 -0.77 -8.36
C ALA A 91 8.09 0.14 -7.16
N ALA A 92 8.71 -0.40 -6.13
CA ALA A 92 9.10 0.35 -4.94
C ALA A 92 10.52 -0.02 -4.59
N LYS A 93 11.23 0.90 -3.98
CA LYS A 93 12.51 0.57 -3.36
C LYS A 93 12.26 -0.26 -2.11
N GLU A 94 11.21 0.08 -1.37
CA GLU A 94 10.94 -0.53 -0.08
C GLU A 94 9.51 -0.21 0.35
N VAL A 95 8.92 -1.09 1.14
CA VAL A 95 7.65 -0.83 1.81
C VAL A 95 7.86 -1.12 3.29
N ILE A 96 7.56 -0.14 4.15
CA ILE A 96 7.84 -0.22 5.58
C ILE A 96 6.54 -0.15 6.35
N PHE A 97 6.38 -1.05 7.32
CA PHE A 97 5.23 -1.06 8.22
C PHE A 97 5.70 -0.72 9.63
N PHE A 98 5.01 0.22 10.27
CA PHE A 98 5.32 0.63 11.63
C PHE A 98 4.27 0.09 12.58
N ARG A 99 4.73 -0.50 13.67
CA ARG A 99 3.87 -1.00 14.74
C ARG A 99 3.73 0.06 15.82
N ASP A 100 2.55 0.07 16.44
CA ASP A 100 2.34 0.92 17.61
C ASP A 100 3.02 0.27 18.81
N LYS A 101 3.75 1.06 19.55
CA LYS A 101 4.37 0.59 20.79
C LYS A 101 3.45 0.91 21.95
N LYS A 102 3.08 -0.10 22.66
CA LYS A 102 2.39 0.11 23.94
C LYS A 102 3.38 0.16 25.06
#